data_4e9f0bf949dceaf300bf4d91eb361d8b
#
_entry.id   4e9f0bf949dceaf300bf4d91eb361d8b
#
_cell.length_a   1.000
_cell.length_b   1.000
_cell.length_c   1.000
_cell.angle_alpha   90.00
_cell.angle_beta   90.00
_cell.angle_gamma   90.00
#
_symmetry.space_group_name_H-M   'P 1'
#
loop_
_entity.id
_entity.type
_entity.pdbx_description
1 polymer ?
#
loop_
_entity_poly.entity_id
_entity_poly.type
_entity_poly.pdbx_seq_one_letter_code
_entity_poly.pdbx_strand_id
1 'polypeptide(L)'
;MKNKFMTVLSLGLAVCMLGGCAEKADHLTVSVVDMGDISTGETSSAASSSQAGGFSASISSSSGTPQSTSTSTSSKPQVSVVIPQSSSSEPQVLPAEPSYDPPAPEYSSSTASSSSTENEPPISSSSSSSVESSSQSTASSSSSEPVIDPEPVVPSPSVGSNSYRALNYSEVKGIWISYLELAGMSSTSESAFRSSIASAYDNCAALGINTVFVHVRSHSDAYYESDYFPRTKYLGGVYDPLPIMIEEAHKRGLSFQAWINPLRGCSVSDISREKGYPIYNWAGGETRLVEVNGYYYLNPAYSEVIDLIAKGAAEIASKYDVDGIHIDDYFYPTTEKWFDNEAYQESPYYSLSDFRFANCDKLVSSLYSAVKSANNTAIFGVSPQGNFQNNYYYMYADVEKWCTQSGYLDYIMPQIYFGFKNEAQPFADVLRQWDNIASKGRVPLIVGIAPSKIGTEDGWGGTDGRYEWINDENILKRQFIESTEAMSYGGICLYSYNSIFNPSSSVKAQVDKEISALKSAMN
;
A
#
# COMPACT_ATOMS: atom_id res chain seq x y z
N MET A 1 29.56 -17.53 45.13
CA MET A 1 30.14 -16.56 44.21
C MET A 1 29.12 -16.31 43.13
N LYS A 2 28.53 -15.10 43.17
CA LYS A 2 27.40 -14.70 42.32
C LYS A 2 27.96 -14.04 41.05
N ASN A 3 27.78 -14.65 39.87
CA ASN A 3 28.03 -13.97 38.61
C ASN A 3 26.74 -13.29 38.15
N LYS A 4 26.80 -11.96 38.12
CA LYS A 4 25.79 -11.12 37.50
C LYS A 4 26.03 -11.15 36.00
N PHE A 5 25.08 -11.68 35.25
CA PHE A 5 24.97 -11.46 33.81
C PHE A 5 24.37 -10.06 33.59
N MET A 6 25.16 -9.24 32.97
CA MET A 6 24.77 -7.91 32.51
C MET A 6 24.14 -8.09 31.12
N THR A 7 22.83 -8.00 31.06
CA THR A 7 22.09 -7.98 29.78
C THR A 7 22.28 -6.60 29.17
N VAL A 8 23.06 -6.53 28.12
CA VAL A 8 23.17 -5.34 27.28
C VAL A 8 21.91 -5.32 26.40
N LEU A 9 21.03 -4.38 26.70
CA LEU A 9 19.86 -4.07 25.86
C LEU A 9 20.39 -3.30 24.65
N SER A 10 20.64 -4.01 23.55
CA SER A 10 20.84 -3.38 22.25
C SER A 10 19.50 -2.90 21.77
N LEU A 11 19.25 -1.60 21.92
CA LEU A 11 18.14 -0.91 21.29
C LEU A 11 18.49 -0.83 19.79
N GLY A 12 18.13 -1.86 19.05
CA GLY A 12 18.15 -1.85 17.59
C GLY A 12 17.04 -0.90 17.15
N LEU A 13 17.44 0.27 16.70
CA LEU A 13 16.58 1.21 15.98
C LEU A 13 16.29 0.57 14.63
N ALA A 14 15.29 -0.31 14.57
CA ALA A 14 14.70 -0.73 13.30
C ALA A 14 13.92 0.48 12.78
N VAL A 15 14.60 1.31 12.02
CA VAL A 15 13.96 2.35 11.22
C VAL A 15 13.11 1.61 10.20
N CYS A 16 11.81 1.56 10.44
CA CYS A 16 10.85 1.16 9.43
C CYS A 16 10.98 2.13 8.26
N MET A 17 11.74 1.74 7.24
CA MET A 17 11.72 2.36 5.92
C MET A 17 10.43 1.93 5.21
N LEU A 18 9.30 2.26 5.79
CA LEU A 18 7.99 2.20 5.18
C LEU A 18 7.58 3.63 4.86
N GLY A 19 8.17 4.17 3.82
CA GLY A 19 7.79 5.46 3.26
C GLY A 19 6.49 5.32 2.48
N GLY A 20 5.40 5.14 3.21
CA GLY A 20 4.09 5.13 2.60
C GLY A 20 3.04 4.66 3.61
N CYS A 21 2.54 5.53 4.45
CA CYS A 21 1.51 5.38 5.47
C CYS A 21 2.02 5.36 6.92
N ALA A 22 2.68 6.45 7.35
CA ALA A 22 2.75 6.76 8.76
C ALA A 22 1.60 7.72 9.11
N GLU A 23 0.40 7.21 9.29
CA GLU A 23 -0.59 7.92 10.09
C GLU A 23 -0.08 7.94 11.53
N LYS A 24 0.17 9.14 12.06
CA LYS A 24 0.34 9.35 13.50
C LYS A 24 -0.95 8.91 14.17
N ALA A 25 -0.88 7.84 14.95
CA ALA A 25 -1.90 7.54 15.93
C ALA A 25 -1.92 8.70 16.95
N ASP A 26 -2.90 9.58 16.83
CA ASP A 26 -3.21 10.53 17.87
C ASP A 26 -3.65 9.76 19.12
N HIS A 27 -3.04 10.11 20.23
CA HIS A 27 -3.22 9.53 21.56
C HIS A 27 -4.71 9.41 21.92
N LEU A 28 -5.24 8.20 21.85
CA LEU A 28 -6.38 7.78 22.65
C LEU A 28 -5.83 7.39 24.01
N THR A 29 -5.93 8.30 24.97
CA THR A 29 -5.70 8.02 26.39
C THR A 29 -6.81 7.08 26.87
N VAL A 30 -6.51 5.79 26.88
CA VAL A 30 -7.31 4.81 27.62
C VAL A 30 -6.89 4.90 29.08
N SER A 31 -7.75 5.45 29.92
CA SER A 31 -7.62 5.39 31.37
C SER A 31 -7.75 3.93 31.80
N VAL A 32 -6.64 3.34 32.22
CA VAL A 32 -6.62 2.04 32.90
C VAL A 32 -7.19 2.28 34.31
N VAL A 33 -8.38 1.76 34.54
CA VAL A 33 -8.93 1.64 35.90
C VAL A 33 -8.29 0.40 36.53
N ASP A 34 -7.43 0.63 37.48
CA ASP A 34 -6.84 -0.38 38.33
C ASP A 34 -7.94 -1.05 39.18
N MET A 35 -8.19 -2.32 38.95
CA MET A 35 -9.07 -3.15 39.76
C MET A 35 -8.21 -4.01 40.66
N GLY A 36 -7.98 -3.49 41.85
CA GLY A 36 -7.34 -4.20 42.96
C GLY A 36 -8.06 -5.46 43.37
N ASP A 37 -7.28 -6.40 43.87
CA ASP A 37 -7.60 -7.66 44.51
C ASP A 37 -8.88 -7.70 45.32
N ILE A 38 -9.78 -8.70 45.03
CA ILE A 38 -10.78 -9.18 45.96
C ILE A 38 -10.66 -10.68 46.11
N SER A 39 -10.30 -11.08 47.30
CA SER A 39 -10.23 -12.44 47.82
C SER A 39 -11.62 -13.05 48.05
N THR A 40 -11.66 -14.33 47.89
CA THR A 40 -12.71 -15.35 48.16
C THR A 40 -13.54 -15.16 49.41
N GLY A 41 -14.87 -15.47 49.29
CA GLY A 41 -15.77 -15.73 50.40
C GLY A 41 -17.13 -16.21 49.91
N GLU A 42 -17.44 -17.43 50.26
CA GLU A 42 -18.67 -18.21 49.96
C GLU A 42 -19.96 -17.71 50.62
N THR A 43 -21.04 -18.15 50.02
CA THR A 43 -22.35 -18.66 50.57
C THR A 43 -23.59 -17.79 50.50
N SER A 44 -24.53 -18.44 49.82
CA SER A 44 -25.98 -18.70 50.09
C SER A 44 -27.05 -17.61 49.93
N SER A 45 -27.91 -17.93 49.00
CA SER A 45 -29.39 -18.07 49.07
C SER A 45 -30.32 -16.88 49.29
N ALA A 46 -31.33 -16.91 48.47
CA ALA A 46 -32.75 -16.61 48.69
C ALA A 46 -33.32 -15.28 48.16
N ALA A 47 -34.04 -15.40 47.11
CA ALA A 47 -35.47 -15.14 46.84
C ALA A 47 -36.13 -13.79 47.18
N SER A 48 -36.88 -13.38 46.21
CA SER A 48 -38.23 -12.75 46.17
C SER A 48 -38.32 -11.23 45.96
N SER A 49 -38.87 -10.92 44.85
CA SER A 49 -40.18 -10.30 44.53
C SER A 49 -40.37 -8.78 44.72
N SER A 50 -40.78 -8.21 43.61
CA SER A 50 -41.97 -7.36 43.41
C SER A 50 -41.91 -5.84 43.51
N GLN A 51 -42.42 -5.28 42.43
CA GLN A 51 -43.34 -4.14 42.28
C GLN A 51 -42.79 -2.71 42.35
N ALA A 52 -42.77 -2.03 41.22
CA ALA A 52 -43.79 -1.07 40.73
C ALA A 52 -43.94 0.25 41.53
N GLY A 53 -43.83 1.33 40.81
CA GLY A 53 -44.32 2.62 41.25
C GLY A 53 -43.72 3.75 40.43
N GLY A 54 -44.42 4.16 39.39
CA GLY A 54 -44.18 5.40 38.68
C GLY A 54 -44.65 6.62 39.47
N PHE A 55 -44.21 7.78 39.09
CA PHE A 55 -45.02 9.00 39.02
C PHE A 55 -44.28 10.11 38.20
N SER A 56 -45.10 10.73 37.40
CA SER A 56 -44.84 11.90 36.55
C SER A 56 -44.85 13.22 37.32
N ALA A 57 -44.41 14.25 36.65
CA ALA A 57 -44.86 15.64 36.59
C ALA A 57 -43.70 16.63 36.82
N SER A 58 -43.32 17.40 35.89
CA SER A 58 -43.83 18.52 35.12
C SER A 58 -43.53 19.89 35.75
N ILE A 59 -42.89 20.73 34.93
CA ILE A 59 -43.06 22.19 34.68
C ILE A 59 -42.59 23.16 35.75
N SER A 60 -41.67 24.12 35.50
CA SER A 60 -41.95 25.39 34.88
C SER A 60 -40.75 26.36 34.92
N SER A 61 -40.77 27.18 33.91
CA SER A 61 -40.01 28.37 33.59
C SER A 61 -39.92 29.44 34.67
N SER A 62 -38.80 30.20 34.73
CA SER A 62 -38.90 31.66 34.63
C SER A 62 -37.54 32.36 34.51
N SER A 63 -37.55 33.29 33.66
CA SER A 63 -36.69 34.38 33.27
C SER A 63 -36.17 35.27 34.40
N GLY A 64 -34.99 35.89 34.20
CA GLY A 64 -34.60 37.07 34.91
C GLY A 64 -33.13 37.48 34.82
N THR A 65 -32.84 38.34 33.85
CA THR A 65 -31.69 39.28 33.94
C THR A 65 -32.17 40.52 34.77
N PRO A 66 -31.29 41.23 35.52
CA PRO A 66 -30.49 42.30 34.95
C PRO A 66 -29.15 42.69 35.62
N GLN A 67 -28.32 43.27 34.78
CA GLN A 67 -27.45 44.45 34.88
C GLN A 67 -26.68 44.86 36.15
N SER A 68 -25.37 45.03 35.86
CA SER A 68 -24.46 46.18 36.17
C SER A 68 -24.11 46.55 37.60
N THR A 69 -22.82 46.65 37.92
CA THR A 69 -22.00 47.87 37.99
C THR A 69 -20.69 47.62 38.73
N SER A 70 -19.63 48.02 38.11
CA SER A 70 -18.46 48.83 38.48
C SER A 70 -17.66 48.58 39.77
N THR A 71 -16.38 48.61 39.53
CA THR A 71 -15.24 49.32 40.13
C THR A 71 -14.37 48.62 41.18
N SER A 72 -13.15 48.57 40.78
CA SER A 72 -11.89 49.08 41.36
C SER A 72 -10.96 48.15 42.09
N THR A 73 -9.77 48.15 41.56
CA THR A 73 -8.43 48.32 42.12
C THR A 73 -7.72 47.17 42.85
N SER A 74 -6.55 46.90 42.26
CA SER A 74 -5.24 46.79 42.91
C SER A 74 -4.84 45.44 43.54
N SER A 75 -3.92 44.79 43.01
CA SER A 75 -2.49 44.68 43.32
C SER A 75 -1.90 43.36 42.85
N LYS A 76 -0.82 43.46 42.08
CA LYS A 76 0.09 42.38 41.72
C LYS A 76 0.89 41.89 42.93
N PRO A 77 1.30 40.65 42.98
CA PRO A 77 2.63 40.30 43.50
C PRO A 77 3.54 39.87 42.33
N GLN A 78 4.72 40.51 42.31
CA GLN A 78 5.88 40.11 41.54
C GLN A 78 6.41 38.77 42.07
N VAL A 79 6.59 37.82 41.15
CA VAL A 79 7.45 36.66 41.43
C VAL A 79 8.71 36.81 40.58
N SER A 80 9.84 36.96 41.27
CA SER A 80 11.18 36.99 40.70
C SER A 80 11.56 35.60 40.23
N VAL A 81 11.81 35.46 38.93
CA VAL A 81 12.39 34.25 38.36
C VAL A 81 13.90 34.40 38.38
N VAL A 82 14.57 33.56 39.17
CA VAL A 82 16.02 33.39 39.17
C VAL A 82 16.38 32.48 37.99
N ILE A 83 17.13 33.01 37.03
CA ILE A 83 17.70 32.25 35.93
C ILE A 83 19.05 31.69 36.39
N PRO A 84 19.28 30.37 36.32
CA PRO A 84 20.63 29.83 36.46
C PRO A 84 21.40 30.04 35.18
N GLN A 85 22.61 30.61 35.29
CA GLN A 85 23.57 30.73 34.22
C GLN A 85 24.02 29.34 33.72
N SER A 86 23.91 29.11 32.41
CA SER A 86 24.45 27.95 31.74
C SER A 86 25.96 28.11 31.59
N SER A 87 26.71 27.15 32.10
CA SER A 87 28.11 26.92 31.77
C SER A 87 28.20 26.28 30.39
N SER A 88 28.93 26.93 29.53
CA SER A 88 29.33 26.44 28.19
C SER A 88 30.21 25.20 28.32
N SER A 89 29.76 24.07 27.80
CA SER A 89 30.62 22.94 27.43
C SER A 89 30.54 22.75 25.91
N GLU A 90 31.72 22.75 25.28
CA GLU A 90 31.92 22.49 23.87
C GLU A 90 31.28 21.16 23.46
N PRO A 91 30.73 21.06 22.22
CA PRO A 91 30.24 19.80 21.72
C PRO A 91 31.41 18.88 21.38
N GLN A 92 31.48 17.73 22.04
CA GLN A 92 32.37 16.65 21.62
C GLN A 92 31.89 16.09 20.29
N VAL A 93 32.79 16.15 19.30
CA VAL A 93 32.64 15.49 18.00
C VAL A 93 32.69 13.98 18.25
N LEU A 94 31.57 13.29 18.04
CA LEU A 94 31.54 11.83 17.95
C LEU A 94 32.19 11.41 16.61
N PRO A 95 32.99 10.32 16.58
CA PRO A 95 33.60 9.85 15.36
C PRO A 95 32.52 9.40 14.38
N ALA A 96 32.69 9.82 13.12
CA ALA A 96 31.84 9.41 12.00
C ALA A 96 31.86 7.89 11.84
N GLU A 97 30.68 7.27 11.80
CA GLU A 97 30.53 5.90 11.36
C GLU A 97 30.99 5.76 9.89
N PRO A 98 31.63 4.65 9.51
CA PRO A 98 32.09 4.46 8.15
C PRO A 98 30.88 4.39 7.20
N SER A 99 30.86 5.31 6.24
CA SER A 99 29.93 5.27 5.11
C SER A 99 30.21 4.01 4.27
N TYR A 100 29.25 3.12 4.23
CA TYR A 100 29.27 1.99 3.30
C TYR A 100 28.79 2.48 1.94
N ASP A 101 29.73 2.80 1.05
CA ASP A 101 29.46 2.98 -0.36
C ASP A 101 29.44 1.60 -1.03
N PRO A 102 28.33 1.18 -1.64
CA PRO A 102 28.33 -0.02 -2.47
C PRO A 102 29.17 0.23 -3.73
N PRO A 103 29.96 -0.76 -4.22
CA PRO A 103 30.77 -0.59 -5.41
C PRO A 103 29.89 -0.27 -6.63
N ALA A 104 30.25 0.76 -7.35
CA ALA A 104 29.63 1.12 -8.62
C ALA A 104 29.82 -0.03 -9.64
N PRO A 105 28.84 -0.30 -10.51
CA PRO A 105 28.99 -1.29 -11.55
C PRO A 105 30.07 -0.83 -12.53
N GLU A 106 31.11 -1.66 -12.74
CA GLU A 106 32.13 -1.43 -13.75
C GLU A 106 31.53 -1.58 -15.15
N TYR A 107 31.27 -0.47 -15.79
CA TYR A 107 31.07 -0.45 -17.24
C TYR A 107 32.43 -0.55 -17.92
N SER A 108 32.76 -1.72 -18.47
CA SER A 108 33.90 -1.92 -19.35
C SER A 108 33.69 -1.15 -20.66
N SER A 109 34.27 0.05 -20.76
CA SER A 109 34.38 0.76 -22.01
C SER A 109 35.55 0.19 -22.82
N SER A 110 35.24 -0.64 -23.80
CA SER A 110 36.20 -1.01 -24.83
C SER A 110 36.30 0.13 -25.85
N THR A 111 37.31 0.95 -25.72
CA THR A 111 37.73 1.88 -26.78
C THR A 111 38.39 1.10 -27.91
N ALA A 112 37.70 0.97 -29.04
CA ALA A 112 38.32 0.58 -30.30
C ALA A 112 38.69 1.84 -31.09
N SER A 113 39.98 1.96 -31.33
CA SER A 113 40.59 3.03 -32.16
C SER A 113 40.22 2.84 -33.63
N SER A 114 39.80 3.94 -34.24
CA SER A 114 39.54 4.07 -35.67
C SER A 114 40.84 4.07 -36.48
N SER A 115 40.88 3.34 -37.60
CA SER A 115 41.65 3.72 -38.76
C SER A 115 40.84 3.47 -40.04
N SER A 116 40.62 4.52 -40.75
CA SER A 116 39.96 4.68 -42.04
C SER A 116 40.69 3.97 -43.17
N THR A 117 39.96 3.36 -44.12
CA THR A 117 40.21 3.54 -45.57
C THR A 117 38.96 3.12 -46.39
N GLU A 118 38.64 4.01 -47.29
CA GLU A 118 37.59 3.92 -48.35
C GLU A 118 37.75 2.70 -49.27
N ASN A 119 36.62 2.17 -49.74
CA ASN A 119 36.33 2.00 -51.18
C ASN A 119 35.01 1.26 -51.38
N GLU A 120 34.07 1.90 -52.03
CA GLU A 120 32.91 1.35 -52.76
C GLU A 120 33.23 1.13 -54.23
N PRO A 121 32.25 0.62 -55.09
CA PRO A 121 31.41 -0.58 -55.12
C PRO A 121 31.72 -1.42 -56.39
N PRO A 122 30.87 -2.29 -57.03
CA PRO A 122 29.46 -2.22 -57.34
C PRO A 122 28.66 -3.58 -57.45
N ILE A 123 27.33 -3.41 -57.33
CA ILE A 123 26.15 -4.06 -57.96
C ILE A 123 26.35 -5.31 -58.84
N SER A 124 25.56 -6.38 -58.58
CA SER A 124 24.53 -6.92 -59.52
C SER A 124 23.86 -8.23 -59.00
N SER A 125 22.58 -8.17 -58.95
CA SER A 125 21.45 -9.01 -59.42
C SER A 125 21.63 -10.51 -59.64
N SER A 126 20.62 -11.21 -59.17
CA SER A 126 19.71 -12.18 -59.80
C SER A 126 19.67 -13.61 -59.27
N SER A 127 18.44 -13.91 -58.87
CA SER A 127 17.58 -15.07 -59.21
C SER A 127 17.91 -16.51 -58.75
N SER A 128 16.91 -16.99 -57.95
CA SER A 128 16.13 -18.25 -58.11
C SER A 128 16.83 -19.61 -58.13
N SER A 129 16.42 -20.48 -57.26
CA SER A 129 15.65 -21.71 -57.49
C SER A 129 15.97 -22.82 -56.48
N SER A 130 14.89 -23.41 -56.00
CA SER A 130 14.63 -24.70 -55.36
C SER A 130 15.62 -25.84 -55.60
N VAL A 131 15.78 -26.75 -54.64
CA VAL A 131 15.43 -28.17 -54.65
C VAL A 131 16.10 -28.92 -53.46
N GLU A 132 15.30 -29.73 -52.83
CA GLU A 132 15.42 -30.85 -51.90
C GLU A 132 16.77 -31.55 -51.59
N SER A 133 16.81 -31.99 -50.35
CA SER A 133 16.99 -33.39 -49.92
C SER A 133 18.33 -33.83 -49.28
N SER A 134 18.11 -34.43 -48.11
CA SER A 134 18.78 -35.57 -47.46
C SER A 134 20.08 -35.38 -46.66
N SER A 135 19.85 -35.61 -45.37
CA SER A 135 20.61 -36.45 -44.40
C SER A 135 22.14 -36.54 -44.46
N GLN A 136 22.79 -36.17 -43.39
CA GLN A 136 23.48 -37.09 -42.48
C GLN A 136 24.20 -36.34 -41.32
N SER A 137 24.11 -36.96 -40.16
CA SER A 137 24.70 -36.65 -38.88
C SER A 137 26.20 -36.49 -38.86
N THR A 138 26.71 -35.47 -38.13
CA THR A 138 27.93 -35.61 -37.35
C THR A 138 27.82 -34.72 -36.11
N ALA A 139 28.06 -35.35 -34.96
CA ALA A 139 28.06 -34.74 -33.64
C ALA A 139 29.24 -33.78 -33.46
N SER A 140 28.94 -32.59 -32.95
CA SER A 140 29.92 -31.74 -32.31
C SER A 140 29.30 -31.20 -31.04
N SER A 141 29.89 -31.61 -29.93
CA SER A 141 29.58 -31.16 -28.56
C SER A 141 29.92 -29.70 -28.39
N SER A 142 28.90 -28.86 -28.19
CA SER A 142 29.04 -27.55 -27.59
C SER A 142 28.16 -27.53 -26.34
N SER A 143 28.82 -27.28 -25.20
CA SER A 143 28.19 -27.06 -23.91
C SER A 143 27.28 -25.85 -23.98
N SER A 144 25.97 -26.09 -24.05
CA SER A 144 24.96 -25.05 -23.83
C SER A 144 24.62 -25.05 -22.35
N GLU A 145 24.75 -23.87 -21.73
CA GLU A 145 24.13 -23.59 -20.43
C GLU A 145 22.63 -23.95 -20.48
N PRO A 146 22.06 -24.54 -19.42
CA PRO A 146 20.64 -24.82 -19.42
C PRO A 146 19.86 -23.51 -19.40
N VAL A 147 19.19 -23.18 -20.51
CA VAL A 147 18.08 -22.23 -20.50
C VAL A 147 16.99 -22.89 -19.67
N ILE A 148 16.73 -22.38 -18.48
CA ILE A 148 15.60 -22.79 -17.67
C ILE A 148 14.38 -22.15 -18.35
N ASP A 149 13.64 -22.96 -19.11
CA ASP A 149 12.31 -22.60 -19.61
C ASP A 149 11.44 -22.31 -18.37
N PRO A 150 10.71 -21.17 -18.31
CA PRO A 150 9.79 -20.95 -17.20
C PRO A 150 8.77 -22.08 -17.20
N GLU A 151 8.66 -22.81 -16.08
CA GLU A 151 7.63 -23.84 -15.94
C GLU A 151 6.27 -23.25 -16.33
N PRO A 152 5.45 -24.00 -17.06
CA PRO A 152 4.12 -23.52 -17.44
C PRO A 152 3.34 -23.20 -16.17
N VAL A 153 2.85 -21.97 -16.06
CA VAL A 153 1.94 -21.53 -15.00
C VAL A 153 0.77 -22.50 -15.00
N VAL A 154 0.69 -23.37 -13.97
CA VAL A 154 -0.45 -24.26 -13.80
C VAL A 154 -1.66 -23.36 -13.55
N PRO A 155 -2.71 -23.39 -14.40
CA PRO A 155 -3.87 -22.56 -14.16
C PRO A 155 -4.47 -22.91 -12.80
N SER A 156 -4.68 -21.90 -11.96
CA SER A 156 -5.38 -22.05 -10.69
C SER A 156 -6.73 -22.74 -10.95
N PRO A 157 -7.19 -23.64 -10.06
CA PRO A 157 -8.48 -24.32 -10.24
C PRO A 157 -9.57 -23.28 -10.45
N SER A 158 -10.36 -23.47 -11.50
CA SER A 158 -11.37 -22.54 -11.97
C SER A 158 -12.41 -22.23 -10.90
N VAL A 159 -12.30 -21.08 -10.27
CA VAL A 159 -13.45 -20.37 -9.74
C VAL A 159 -14.28 -19.98 -10.98
N GLY A 160 -15.62 -20.11 -10.93
CA GLY A 160 -16.46 -19.86 -12.11
C GLY A 160 -16.17 -18.51 -12.76
N SER A 161 -16.37 -18.39 -14.06
CA SER A 161 -16.17 -17.13 -14.77
C SER A 161 -17.35 -16.19 -14.52
N ASN A 162 -17.06 -14.92 -14.19
CA ASN A 162 -18.04 -13.86 -14.09
C ASN A 162 -18.39 -13.33 -15.50
N SER A 163 -19.68 -13.14 -15.79
CA SER A 163 -20.15 -12.54 -17.05
C SER A 163 -20.27 -11.02 -16.98
N TYR A 164 -20.03 -10.41 -15.83
CA TYR A 164 -20.04 -8.96 -15.65
C TYR A 164 -19.00 -8.29 -16.54
N ARG A 165 -19.39 -7.21 -17.18
CA ARG A 165 -18.48 -6.38 -17.98
C ARG A 165 -18.03 -5.17 -17.16
N ALA A 166 -16.77 -5.13 -16.83
CA ALA A 166 -16.16 -4.12 -15.98
C ALA A 166 -16.27 -2.69 -16.55
N LEU A 167 -16.54 -1.73 -15.69
CA LEU A 167 -16.55 -0.30 -15.97
C LEU A 167 -15.14 0.27 -15.71
N ASN A 168 -14.39 0.52 -16.78
CA ASN A 168 -13.05 1.09 -16.67
C ASN A 168 -12.91 2.34 -17.54
N TYR A 169 -12.11 3.29 -17.07
CA TYR A 169 -11.87 4.58 -17.71
C TYR A 169 -10.46 4.62 -18.32
N SER A 170 -10.32 5.22 -19.48
CA SER A 170 -9.02 5.45 -20.13
C SER A 170 -8.18 6.50 -19.40
N GLU A 171 -8.83 7.47 -18.74
CA GLU A 171 -8.23 8.42 -17.82
C GLU A 171 -8.81 8.20 -16.43
N VAL A 172 -8.01 7.67 -15.53
CA VAL A 172 -8.39 7.41 -14.15
C VAL A 172 -8.23 8.68 -13.32
N LYS A 173 -9.33 9.12 -12.70
CA LYS A 173 -9.34 10.09 -11.62
C LYS A 173 -9.69 9.32 -10.35
N GLY A 174 -8.66 8.76 -9.72
CA GLY A 174 -8.79 7.77 -8.66
C GLY A 174 -8.67 8.34 -7.25
N ILE A 175 -9.21 7.59 -6.28
CA ILE A 175 -8.99 7.83 -4.87
C ILE A 175 -8.87 6.50 -4.12
N TRP A 176 -7.91 6.39 -3.20
CA TRP A 176 -7.82 5.26 -2.28
C TRP A 176 -8.71 5.46 -1.06
N ILE A 177 -9.38 4.39 -0.67
CA ILE A 177 -10.14 4.26 0.57
C ILE A 177 -9.56 3.08 1.34
N SER A 178 -8.78 3.38 2.38
CA SER A 178 -8.08 2.38 3.18
C SER A 178 -9.02 1.59 4.10
N TYR A 179 -8.56 0.46 4.61
CA TYR A 179 -9.31 -0.34 5.58
C TYR A 179 -9.65 0.41 6.88
N LEU A 180 -8.80 1.38 7.28
CA LEU A 180 -9.07 2.24 8.45
C LEU A 180 -10.20 3.23 8.17
N GLU A 181 -10.25 3.78 6.97
CA GLU A 181 -11.32 4.66 6.53
C GLU A 181 -12.65 3.89 6.42
N LEU A 182 -12.60 2.66 5.88
CA LEU A 182 -13.76 1.75 5.88
C LEU A 182 -14.22 1.39 7.28
N ALA A 183 -13.30 1.18 8.23
CA ALA A 183 -13.64 0.94 9.63
C ALA A 183 -14.44 2.10 10.22
N GLY A 184 -14.09 3.35 9.86
CA GLY A 184 -14.85 4.55 10.23
C GLY A 184 -16.25 4.64 9.62
N MET A 185 -16.48 3.97 8.49
CA MET A 185 -17.79 3.88 7.83
C MET A 185 -18.60 2.65 8.27
N SER A 186 -17.98 1.75 9.05
CA SER A 186 -18.58 0.48 9.49
C SER A 186 -19.79 0.69 10.39
N SER A 187 -20.78 -0.20 10.28
CA SER A 187 -21.99 -0.21 11.12
C SER A 187 -22.48 -1.65 11.32
N THR A 188 -23.20 -1.89 12.40
CA THR A 188 -23.93 -3.14 12.61
C THR A 188 -25.20 -3.24 11.73
N SER A 189 -25.71 -2.11 11.26
CA SER A 189 -26.84 -2.00 10.34
C SER A 189 -26.37 -1.89 8.90
N GLU A 190 -26.83 -2.78 8.03
CA GLU A 190 -26.56 -2.73 6.59
C GLU A 190 -26.99 -1.39 5.97
N SER A 191 -28.19 -0.90 6.33
CA SER A 191 -28.72 0.35 5.79
C SER A 191 -27.88 1.58 6.21
N ALA A 192 -27.35 1.58 7.44
CA ALA A 192 -26.45 2.63 7.90
C ALA A 192 -25.10 2.57 7.21
N PHE A 193 -24.54 1.37 7.02
CA PHE A 193 -23.31 1.17 6.24
C PHE A 193 -23.50 1.66 4.80
N ARG A 194 -24.58 1.24 4.13
CA ARG A 194 -24.93 1.68 2.77
C ARG A 194 -25.00 3.21 2.69
N SER A 195 -25.63 3.85 3.67
CA SER A 195 -25.74 5.32 3.70
C SER A 195 -24.40 6.00 3.87
N SER A 196 -23.50 5.44 4.70
CA SER A 196 -22.12 5.95 4.88
C SER A 196 -21.31 5.84 3.59
N ILE A 197 -21.36 4.69 2.93
CA ILE A 197 -20.68 4.46 1.64
C ILE A 197 -21.26 5.35 0.54
N ALA A 198 -22.58 5.46 0.46
CA ALA A 198 -23.26 6.34 -0.49
C ALA A 198 -22.78 7.80 -0.34
N SER A 199 -22.75 8.31 0.90
CA SER A 199 -22.27 9.67 1.19
C SER A 199 -20.79 9.84 0.83
N ALA A 200 -19.95 8.86 1.12
CA ALA A 200 -18.54 8.90 0.76
C ALA A 200 -18.34 8.98 -0.76
N TYR A 201 -19.08 8.18 -1.51
CA TYR A 201 -18.99 8.18 -2.98
C TYR A 201 -19.64 9.40 -3.63
N ASP A 202 -20.65 10.01 -2.99
CA ASP A 202 -21.16 11.33 -3.41
C ASP A 202 -20.08 12.41 -3.32
N ASN A 203 -19.28 12.39 -2.24
CA ASN A 203 -18.12 13.28 -2.10
C ASN A 203 -17.08 13.05 -3.21
N CYS A 204 -16.76 11.79 -3.50
CA CYS A 204 -15.85 11.43 -4.57
C CYS A 204 -16.33 11.92 -5.93
N ALA A 205 -17.58 11.62 -6.29
CA ALA A 205 -18.19 12.06 -7.54
C ALA A 205 -18.25 13.60 -7.65
N ALA A 206 -18.58 14.29 -6.55
CA ALA A 206 -18.59 15.75 -6.50
C ALA A 206 -17.21 16.38 -6.71
N LEU A 207 -16.12 15.67 -6.35
CA LEU A 207 -14.75 16.09 -6.64
C LEU A 207 -14.36 15.87 -8.12
N GLY A 208 -15.07 15.00 -8.84
CA GLY A 208 -14.74 14.61 -10.22
C GLY A 208 -13.98 13.29 -10.30
N ILE A 209 -13.93 12.52 -9.19
CA ILE A 209 -13.39 11.15 -9.15
C ILE A 209 -14.30 10.24 -9.98
N ASN A 210 -13.69 9.33 -10.73
CA ASN A 210 -14.38 8.30 -11.50
C ASN A 210 -14.03 6.87 -11.11
N THR A 211 -13.04 6.68 -10.22
CA THR A 211 -12.55 5.36 -9.81
C THR A 211 -12.23 5.36 -8.32
N VAL A 212 -12.73 4.37 -7.59
CA VAL A 212 -12.43 4.15 -6.17
C VAL A 212 -11.60 2.87 -6.01
N PHE A 213 -10.48 2.98 -5.30
CA PHE A 213 -9.61 1.85 -4.92
C PHE A 213 -9.88 1.53 -3.46
N VAL A 214 -10.64 0.48 -3.19
CA VAL A 214 -11.18 0.20 -1.86
C VAL A 214 -10.49 -1.01 -1.25
N HIS A 215 -9.92 -0.85 -0.06
CA HIS A 215 -9.11 -1.85 0.61
C HIS A 215 -9.97 -2.96 1.22
N VAL A 216 -10.24 -4.01 0.44
CA VAL A 216 -11.13 -5.12 0.80
C VAL A 216 -10.42 -6.31 1.44
N ARG A 217 -9.06 -6.36 1.38
CA ARG A 217 -8.25 -7.36 2.06
C ARG A 217 -6.92 -6.75 2.50
N SER A 218 -6.81 -6.41 3.78
CA SER A 218 -5.65 -5.67 4.30
C SER A 218 -4.63 -6.52 5.05
N HIS A 219 -5.06 -7.62 5.69
CA HIS A 219 -4.23 -8.41 6.60
C HIS A 219 -4.63 -9.89 6.61
N SER A 220 -4.68 -10.56 5.49
CA SER A 220 -5.26 -11.91 5.39
C SER A 220 -6.71 -12.02 5.91
N ASP A 221 -7.43 -10.92 5.89
CA ASP A 221 -8.84 -10.82 6.28
C ASP A 221 -9.70 -10.35 5.09
N ALA A 222 -11.02 -10.43 5.17
CA ALA A 222 -11.91 -10.08 4.08
C ALA A 222 -13.04 -9.13 4.50
N TYR A 223 -13.23 -8.04 3.73
CA TYR A 223 -14.43 -7.20 3.74
C TYR A 223 -15.48 -7.75 2.75
N TYR A 224 -15.60 -9.09 2.67
CA TYR A 224 -16.52 -9.82 1.82
C TYR A 224 -16.68 -11.25 2.36
N GLU A 225 -17.64 -11.99 1.83
CA GLU A 225 -17.78 -13.42 2.17
C GLU A 225 -16.76 -14.24 1.37
N SER A 226 -15.75 -14.75 2.07
CA SER A 226 -14.63 -15.50 1.50
C SER A 226 -14.57 -16.93 2.01
N ASP A 227 -14.26 -17.85 1.08
CA ASP A 227 -13.93 -19.24 1.40
C ASP A 227 -12.47 -19.42 1.85
N TYR A 228 -11.63 -18.39 1.65
CA TYR A 228 -10.17 -18.46 1.85
C TYR A 228 -9.66 -17.63 3.02
N PHE A 229 -10.38 -16.55 3.40
CA PHE A 229 -9.96 -15.59 4.39
C PHE A 229 -11.09 -15.28 5.39
N PRO A 230 -10.75 -15.14 6.69
CA PRO A 230 -11.78 -14.81 7.70
C PRO A 230 -12.34 -13.41 7.47
N ARG A 231 -13.55 -13.22 7.95
CA ARG A 231 -14.16 -11.89 7.99
C ARG A 231 -13.30 -10.93 8.80
N THR A 232 -13.12 -9.73 8.29
CA THR A 232 -12.36 -8.68 8.97
C THR A 232 -12.95 -8.34 10.35
N LYS A 233 -12.07 -8.00 11.30
CA LYS A 233 -12.49 -7.51 12.64
C LYS A 233 -13.02 -6.08 12.62
N TYR A 234 -12.77 -5.34 11.55
CA TYR A 234 -13.13 -3.92 11.42
C TYR A 234 -14.56 -3.69 10.94
N LEU A 235 -15.28 -4.75 10.60
CA LEU A 235 -16.65 -4.66 10.12
C LEU A 235 -17.65 -5.07 11.20
N GLY A 236 -18.58 -4.19 11.54
CA GLY A 236 -19.50 -4.35 12.66
C GLY A 236 -20.74 -5.20 12.42
N GLY A 237 -21.14 -5.47 11.18
CA GLY A 237 -22.37 -6.21 10.85
C GLY A 237 -22.13 -7.65 10.41
N VAL A 238 -23.21 -8.36 10.11
CA VAL A 238 -23.18 -9.74 9.56
C VAL A 238 -23.51 -9.81 8.07
N TYR A 239 -23.80 -8.67 7.44
CA TYR A 239 -24.06 -8.55 6.00
C TYR A 239 -22.74 -8.62 5.21
N ASP A 240 -22.83 -8.97 3.91
CA ASP A 240 -21.69 -8.85 3.00
C ASP A 240 -21.52 -7.38 2.55
N PRO A 241 -20.43 -6.70 2.88
CA PRO A 241 -20.26 -5.28 2.53
C PRO A 241 -19.85 -5.04 1.07
N LEU A 242 -19.21 -6.03 0.42
CA LEU A 242 -18.62 -5.81 -0.91
C LEU A 242 -19.69 -5.55 -1.99
N PRO A 243 -20.79 -6.30 -2.10
CA PRO A 243 -21.86 -5.97 -3.03
C PRO A 243 -22.45 -4.58 -2.81
N ILE A 244 -22.56 -4.15 -1.55
CA ILE A 244 -23.07 -2.82 -1.20
C ILE A 244 -22.15 -1.73 -1.73
N MET A 245 -20.84 -1.88 -1.51
CA MET A 245 -19.83 -0.90 -1.97
C MET A 245 -19.80 -0.82 -3.50
N ILE A 246 -19.85 -1.96 -4.19
CA ILE A 246 -19.86 -2.00 -5.66
C ILE A 246 -21.13 -1.34 -6.21
N GLU A 247 -22.29 -1.72 -5.70
CA GLU A 247 -23.59 -1.17 -6.12
C GLU A 247 -23.65 0.35 -5.96
N GLU A 248 -23.20 0.87 -4.81
CA GLU A 248 -23.17 2.32 -4.56
C GLU A 248 -22.14 3.04 -5.43
N ALA A 249 -21.02 2.42 -5.79
CA ALA A 249 -20.05 2.96 -6.74
C ALA A 249 -20.67 3.06 -8.15
N HIS A 250 -21.21 1.95 -8.65
CA HIS A 250 -21.80 1.87 -10.00
C HIS A 250 -23.00 2.80 -10.18
N LYS A 251 -23.83 3.00 -9.15
CA LYS A 251 -24.94 3.99 -9.18
C LYS A 251 -24.48 5.41 -9.50
N ARG A 252 -23.20 5.70 -9.19
CA ARG A 252 -22.57 7.02 -9.40
C ARG A 252 -21.64 7.06 -10.61
N GLY A 253 -21.57 5.96 -11.37
CA GLY A 253 -20.64 5.83 -12.47
C GLY A 253 -19.19 5.74 -12.01
N LEU A 254 -18.93 5.30 -10.77
CA LEU A 254 -17.57 5.06 -10.28
C LEU A 254 -17.14 3.63 -10.59
N SER A 255 -15.96 3.47 -11.18
CA SER A 255 -15.29 2.18 -11.28
C SER A 255 -14.85 1.73 -9.88
N PHE A 256 -15.07 0.46 -9.54
CA PHE A 256 -14.72 -0.13 -8.26
C PHE A 256 -13.54 -1.09 -8.40
N GLN A 257 -12.39 -0.68 -7.87
CA GLN A 257 -11.17 -1.49 -7.85
C GLN A 257 -11.00 -2.10 -6.46
N ALA A 258 -11.04 -3.42 -6.36
CA ALA A 258 -10.83 -4.13 -5.08
C ALA A 258 -9.33 -4.16 -4.75
N TRP A 259 -8.93 -3.38 -3.74
CA TRP A 259 -7.55 -3.33 -3.30
C TRP A 259 -7.27 -4.41 -2.26
N ILE A 260 -6.23 -5.19 -2.50
CA ILE A 260 -5.77 -6.28 -1.63
C ILE A 260 -4.27 -6.18 -1.36
N ASN A 261 -3.85 -6.49 -0.13
CA ASN A 261 -2.44 -6.69 0.20
C ASN A 261 -2.11 -8.18 0.02
N PRO A 262 -1.21 -8.55 -0.92
CA PRO A 262 -1.00 -9.97 -1.20
C PRO A 262 -0.27 -10.73 -0.09
N LEU A 263 0.80 -10.17 0.47
CA LEU A 263 1.68 -10.88 1.42
C LEU A 263 1.45 -10.53 2.88
N ARG A 264 0.71 -9.47 3.18
CA ARG A 264 0.51 -9.03 4.56
C ARG A 264 -0.50 -9.90 5.28
N GLY A 265 -0.06 -10.58 6.33
CA GLY A 265 -0.90 -11.38 7.21
C GLY A 265 -1.44 -10.60 8.42
N CYS A 266 -2.10 -11.29 9.34
CA CYS A 266 -2.62 -10.73 10.57
C CYS A 266 -1.52 -10.42 11.60
N SER A 267 -1.86 -9.65 12.65
CA SER A 267 -0.98 -9.57 13.83
C SER A 267 -0.85 -10.94 14.49
N VAL A 268 0.28 -11.20 15.15
CA VAL A 268 0.50 -12.46 15.88
C VAL A 268 -0.61 -12.71 16.91
N SER A 269 -1.09 -11.66 17.57
CA SER A 269 -2.18 -11.74 18.53
C SER A 269 -3.53 -12.13 17.92
N ASP A 270 -3.73 -11.86 16.64
CA ASP A 270 -5.00 -12.12 15.92
C ASP A 270 -5.04 -13.49 15.22
N ILE A 271 -3.96 -14.27 15.26
CA ILE A 271 -3.86 -15.55 14.52
C ILE A 271 -5.02 -16.53 14.82
N SER A 272 -5.59 -16.48 16.02
CA SER A 272 -6.75 -17.31 16.38
C SER A 272 -7.98 -17.04 15.53
N ARG A 273 -8.07 -15.89 14.87
CA ARG A 273 -9.16 -15.51 13.96
C ARG A 273 -9.08 -16.27 12.63
N GLU A 274 -7.87 -16.69 12.27
CA GLU A 274 -7.60 -17.49 11.06
C GLU A 274 -8.04 -18.97 11.20
N LYS A 275 -8.52 -19.38 12.38
CA LYS A 275 -8.91 -20.77 12.65
C LYS A 275 -9.98 -21.24 11.67
N GLY A 276 -9.68 -22.33 10.97
CA GLY A 276 -10.54 -22.88 9.91
C GLY A 276 -10.12 -22.48 8.50
N TYR A 277 -9.17 -21.55 8.36
CA TYR A 277 -8.59 -21.12 7.10
C TYR A 277 -7.15 -21.64 6.92
N PRO A 278 -6.64 -21.74 5.69
CA PRO A 278 -5.31 -22.33 5.41
C PRO A 278 -4.18 -21.70 6.21
N ILE A 279 -4.19 -20.38 6.38
CA ILE A 279 -3.15 -19.61 7.07
C ILE A 279 -2.95 -20.08 8.53
N TYR A 280 -4.02 -20.43 9.22
CA TYR A 280 -3.93 -20.91 10.61
C TYR A 280 -3.06 -22.15 10.76
N ASN A 281 -3.11 -23.04 9.76
CA ASN A 281 -2.34 -24.27 9.77
C ASN A 281 -0.83 -24.03 9.55
N TRP A 282 -0.45 -22.88 9.02
CA TRP A 282 0.94 -22.49 8.79
C TRP A 282 1.55 -21.72 9.98
N ALA A 283 0.73 -21.31 10.95
CA ALA A 283 1.22 -20.59 12.12
C ALA A 283 1.95 -21.52 13.10
N GLY A 284 3.03 -21.03 13.70
CA GLY A 284 3.68 -21.74 14.80
C GLY A 284 4.94 -22.53 14.44
N GLY A 285 5.63 -22.15 13.40
CA GLY A 285 6.95 -22.73 13.10
C GLY A 285 7.17 -23.01 11.64
N GLU A 286 6.29 -22.49 10.85
CA GLU A 286 6.28 -22.81 9.45
C GLU A 286 6.85 -21.68 8.61
N THR A 287 7.57 -22.07 7.62
CA THR A 287 8.25 -21.20 6.66
C THR A 287 7.29 -20.50 5.69
N ARG A 288 6.03 -20.96 5.61
CA ARG A 288 4.98 -20.36 4.75
C ARG A 288 4.36 -19.11 5.31
N LEU A 289 4.35 -19.02 6.65
CA LEU A 289 3.84 -17.87 7.39
C LEU A 289 4.93 -17.42 8.37
N VAL A 290 5.53 -16.29 8.12
CA VAL A 290 6.73 -15.82 8.82
C VAL A 290 6.41 -14.59 9.66
N GLU A 291 6.81 -14.59 10.93
CA GLU A 291 6.67 -13.43 11.81
C GLU A 291 7.75 -12.39 11.53
N VAL A 292 7.32 -11.15 11.28
CA VAL A 292 8.20 -9.99 11.17
C VAL A 292 7.60 -8.85 11.99
N ASN A 293 8.30 -8.41 13.03
CA ASN A 293 7.89 -7.27 13.88
C ASN A 293 6.46 -7.36 14.44
N GLY A 294 6.06 -8.55 14.89
CA GLY A 294 4.74 -8.78 15.51
C GLY A 294 3.58 -8.98 14.54
N TYR A 295 3.87 -9.07 13.26
CA TYR A 295 2.91 -9.42 12.20
C TYR A 295 3.37 -10.65 11.45
N TYR A 296 2.41 -11.43 11.00
CA TYR A 296 2.68 -12.51 10.06
C TYR A 296 2.72 -12.00 8.63
N TYR A 297 3.60 -12.60 7.83
CA TYR A 297 3.69 -12.39 6.39
C TYR A 297 3.66 -13.72 5.66
N LEU A 298 2.91 -13.77 4.58
CA LEU A 298 2.84 -14.90 3.66
C LEU A 298 4.13 -14.95 2.84
N ASN A 299 4.81 -16.11 2.83
CA ASN A 299 6.08 -16.28 2.15
C ASN A 299 5.86 -16.71 0.69
N PRO A 300 6.14 -15.87 -0.30
CA PRO A 300 5.88 -16.17 -1.71
C PRO A 300 6.83 -17.21 -2.30
N ALA A 301 7.81 -17.69 -1.54
CA ALA A 301 8.69 -18.79 -1.94
C ALA A 301 7.95 -20.13 -2.09
N TYR A 302 6.75 -20.25 -1.54
CA TYR A 302 5.95 -21.46 -1.56
C TYR A 302 4.77 -21.34 -2.52
N SER A 303 4.63 -22.31 -3.43
CA SER A 303 3.56 -22.30 -4.44
C SER A 303 2.16 -22.29 -3.85
N GLU A 304 1.94 -23.02 -2.75
CA GLU A 304 0.64 -23.06 -2.07
C GLU A 304 0.25 -21.73 -1.43
N VAL A 305 1.23 -20.87 -1.09
CA VAL A 305 0.99 -19.51 -0.64
C VAL A 305 0.53 -18.65 -1.80
N ILE A 306 1.24 -18.69 -2.92
CA ILE A 306 0.85 -17.99 -4.15
C ILE A 306 -0.53 -18.44 -4.62
N ASP A 307 -0.79 -19.74 -4.59
CA ASP A 307 -2.10 -20.32 -4.97
C ASP A 307 -3.23 -19.81 -4.09
N LEU A 308 -3.03 -19.72 -2.77
CA LEU A 308 -4.02 -19.18 -1.84
C LEU A 308 -4.37 -17.72 -2.18
N ILE A 309 -3.34 -16.91 -2.42
CA ILE A 309 -3.49 -15.49 -2.74
C ILE A 309 -4.21 -15.30 -4.07
N ALA A 310 -3.81 -16.07 -5.08
CA ALA A 310 -4.42 -16.06 -6.42
C ALA A 310 -5.88 -16.52 -6.40
N LYS A 311 -6.20 -17.58 -5.63
CA LYS A 311 -7.58 -18.04 -5.42
C LYS A 311 -8.45 -16.97 -4.76
N GLY A 312 -7.92 -16.26 -3.77
CA GLY A 312 -8.64 -15.15 -3.14
C GLY A 312 -8.90 -13.98 -4.09
N ALA A 313 -7.98 -13.67 -5.00
CA ALA A 313 -8.21 -12.66 -6.03
C ALA A 313 -9.24 -13.12 -7.08
N ALA A 314 -9.13 -14.38 -7.53
CA ALA A 314 -10.11 -15.00 -8.43
C ALA A 314 -11.51 -15.08 -7.81
N GLU A 315 -11.61 -15.35 -6.50
CA GLU A 315 -12.86 -15.36 -5.77
C GLU A 315 -13.56 -14.01 -5.85
N ILE A 316 -12.84 -12.91 -5.59
CA ILE A 316 -13.40 -11.57 -5.71
C ILE A 316 -13.87 -11.32 -7.16
N ALA A 317 -13.02 -11.56 -8.14
CA ALA A 317 -13.32 -11.27 -9.55
C ALA A 317 -14.44 -12.15 -10.13
N SER A 318 -14.70 -13.34 -9.56
CA SER A 318 -15.74 -14.27 -10.03
C SER A 318 -17.08 -14.11 -9.32
N LYS A 319 -17.05 -13.81 -8.00
CA LYS A 319 -18.27 -13.71 -7.16
C LYS A 319 -18.90 -12.33 -7.19
N TYR A 320 -18.13 -11.29 -7.48
CA TYR A 320 -18.55 -9.90 -7.37
C TYR A 320 -18.30 -9.12 -8.67
N ASP A 321 -19.11 -8.13 -8.93
CA ASP A 321 -19.05 -7.27 -10.12
C ASP A 321 -18.00 -6.15 -9.94
N VAL A 322 -16.77 -6.53 -9.53
CA VAL A 322 -15.65 -5.59 -9.43
C VAL A 322 -15.13 -5.23 -10.82
N ASP A 323 -14.64 -4.01 -10.98
CA ASP A 323 -14.09 -3.52 -12.24
C ASP A 323 -12.60 -3.85 -12.38
N GLY A 324 -11.96 -4.20 -11.26
CA GLY A 324 -10.58 -4.68 -11.24
C GLY A 324 -10.10 -5.08 -9.85
N ILE A 325 -8.90 -5.65 -9.85
CA ILE A 325 -8.13 -5.97 -8.64
C ILE A 325 -6.88 -5.13 -8.63
N HIS A 326 -6.58 -4.55 -7.48
CA HIS A 326 -5.44 -3.67 -7.24
C HIS A 326 -4.57 -4.22 -6.11
N ILE A 327 -3.26 -4.25 -6.29
CA ILE A 327 -2.29 -4.52 -5.22
C ILE A 327 -1.36 -3.34 -5.02
N ASP A 328 -0.88 -3.16 -3.80
CA ASP A 328 0.05 -2.10 -3.43
C ASP A 328 1.50 -2.58 -3.31
N ASP A 329 2.31 -1.90 -2.51
CA ASP A 329 3.75 -2.11 -2.37
C ASP A 329 4.15 -3.12 -1.30
N TYR A 330 3.21 -3.90 -0.74
CA TYR A 330 3.51 -4.91 0.28
C TYR A 330 4.01 -6.22 -0.34
N PHE A 331 5.27 -6.19 -0.84
CA PHE A 331 6.02 -7.35 -1.28
C PHE A 331 6.85 -7.94 -0.12
N TYR A 332 8.12 -8.30 -0.34
CA TYR A 332 8.96 -8.82 0.75
C TYR A 332 9.07 -7.83 1.92
N PRO A 333 8.78 -8.24 3.16
CA PRO A 333 8.77 -7.33 4.31
C PRO A 333 10.16 -7.08 4.88
N THR A 334 11.18 -7.81 4.42
CA THR A 334 12.55 -7.73 4.92
C THR A 334 13.55 -8.26 3.90
N THR A 335 14.76 -7.71 3.93
CA THR A 335 15.90 -8.20 3.16
C THR A 335 16.65 -9.33 3.89
N GLU A 336 16.31 -9.59 5.15
CA GLU A 336 16.96 -10.59 5.97
C GLU A 336 16.79 -12.01 5.40
N LYS A 337 17.90 -12.74 5.32
CA LYS A 337 17.95 -14.06 4.70
C LYS A 337 17.09 -15.11 5.43
N TRP A 338 16.90 -14.95 6.73
CA TRP A 338 16.13 -15.92 7.53
C TRP A 338 14.66 -16.04 7.10
N PHE A 339 14.11 -15.03 6.40
CA PHE A 339 12.71 -15.00 5.99
C PHE A 339 12.32 -16.19 5.10
N ASP A 340 13.20 -16.57 4.17
CA ASP A 340 12.94 -17.59 3.14
C ASP A 340 14.13 -18.53 2.88
N ASN A 341 15.09 -18.57 3.83
CA ASN A 341 16.35 -19.30 3.65
C ASN A 341 16.16 -20.79 3.33
N GLU A 342 15.18 -21.46 3.95
CA GLU A 342 14.94 -22.88 3.70
C GLU A 342 14.57 -23.12 2.23
N ALA A 343 13.57 -22.41 1.74
CA ALA A 343 13.15 -22.49 0.34
C ALA A 343 14.26 -22.05 -0.63
N TYR A 344 15.06 -21.03 -0.25
CA TYR A 344 16.19 -20.60 -1.07
C TYR A 344 17.25 -21.69 -1.21
N GLN A 345 17.59 -22.43 -0.13
CA GLN A 345 18.58 -23.50 -0.18
C GLN A 345 18.14 -24.68 -1.07
N GLU A 346 16.85 -24.91 -1.22
CA GLU A 346 16.27 -25.95 -2.07
C GLU A 346 16.03 -25.48 -3.52
N SER A 347 16.21 -24.19 -3.78
CA SER A 347 15.97 -23.59 -5.09
C SER A 347 17.18 -23.75 -6.03
N PRO A 348 16.99 -23.65 -7.35
CA PRO A 348 18.07 -23.67 -8.33
C PRO A 348 18.83 -22.35 -8.45
N TYR A 349 18.45 -21.30 -7.72
CA TYR A 349 19.02 -19.96 -7.87
C TYR A 349 20.35 -19.82 -7.14
N TYR A 350 21.31 -19.13 -7.76
CA TYR A 350 22.62 -18.86 -7.19
C TYR A 350 22.64 -17.64 -6.28
N SER A 351 21.70 -16.70 -6.46
CA SER A 351 21.59 -15.51 -5.61
C SER A 351 20.21 -15.44 -4.92
N LEU A 352 20.20 -14.95 -3.69
CA LEU A 352 18.98 -14.72 -2.94
C LEU A 352 18.08 -13.68 -3.63
N SER A 353 18.69 -12.67 -4.26
CA SER A 353 17.94 -11.62 -4.98
C SER A 353 17.21 -12.21 -6.19
N ASP A 354 17.87 -13.03 -7.03
CA ASP A 354 17.23 -13.65 -8.20
C ASP A 354 16.09 -14.57 -7.78
N PHE A 355 16.30 -15.33 -6.69
CA PHE A 355 15.27 -16.18 -6.09
C PHE A 355 14.03 -15.36 -5.68
N ARG A 356 14.23 -14.23 -4.98
CA ARG A 356 13.15 -13.38 -4.50
C ARG A 356 12.45 -12.64 -5.63
N PHE A 357 13.20 -12.16 -6.63
CA PHE A 357 12.60 -11.60 -7.85
C PHE A 357 11.70 -12.61 -8.55
N ALA A 358 12.17 -13.86 -8.72
CA ALA A 358 11.36 -14.90 -9.34
C ALA A 358 10.08 -15.20 -8.55
N ASN A 359 10.12 -15.15 -7.22
CA ASN A 359 8.95 -15.35 -6.37
C ASN A 359 7.94 -14.20 -6.51
N CYS A 360 8.41 -12.94 -6.54
CA CYS A 360 7.54 -11.79 -6.77
C CYS A 360 6.94 -11.81 -8.18
N ASP A 361 7.73 -12.16 -9.19
CA ASP A 361 7.26 -12.31 -10.57
C ASP A 361 6.17 -13.37 -10.69
N LYS A 362 6.39 -14.52 -10.06
CA LYS A 362 5.40 -15.61 -10.02
C LYS A 362 4.13 -15.19 -9.30
N LEU A 363 4.24 -14.47 -8.18
CA LEU A 363 3.09 -13.93 -7.44
C LEU A 363 2.25 -13.01 -8.33
N VAL A 364 2.88 -12.00 -8.94
CA VAL A 364 2.18 -10.99 -9.74
C VAL A 364 1.55 -11.60 -10.99
N SER A 365 2.29 -12.46 -11.71
CA SER A 365 1.77 -13.15 -12.90
C SER A 365 0.64 -14.13 -12.57
N SER A 366 0.71 -14.81 -11.42
CA SER A 366 -0.37 -15.70 -10.96
C SER A 366 -1.63 -14.93 -10.60
N LEU A 367 -1.50 -13.77 -9.94
CA LEU A 367 -2.62 -12.87 -9.65
C LEU A 367 -3.27 -12.35 -10.94
N TYR A 368 -2.46 -11.85 -11.88
CA TYR A 368 -2.95 -11.42 -13.19
C TYR A 368 -3.75 -12.52 -13.90
N SER A 369 -3.15 -13.70 -14.02
CA SER A 369 -3.77 -14.86 -14.67
C SER A 369 -5.07 -15.28 -13.99
N ALA A 370 -5.11 -15.29 -12.66
CA ALA A 370 -6.27 -15.65 -11.85
C ALA A 370 -7.43 -14.66 -12.07
N VAL A 371 -7.14 -13.36 -12.05
CA VAL A 371 -8.14 -12.30 -12.31
C VAL A 371 -8.69 -12.42 -13.73
N LYS A 372 -7.80 -12.53 -14.73
CA LYS A 372 -8.24 -12.63 -16.15
C LYS A 372 -9.02 -13.90 -16.45
N SER A 373 -8.72 -15.00 -15.76
CA SER A 373 -9.48 -16.25 -15.90
C SER A 373 -10.86 -16.16 -15.25
N ALA A 374 -10.99 -15.44 -14.15
CA ALA A 374 -12.25 -15.23 -13.44
C ALA A 374 -13.16 -14.22 -14.14
N ASN A 375 -12.61 -13.08 -14.57
CA ASN A 375 -13.27 -12.06 -15.37
C ASN A 375 -12.26 -11.37 -16.30
N ASN A 376 -12.31 -11.66 -17.59
CA ASN A 376 -11.36 -11.13 -18.56
C ASN A 376 -11.52 -9.63 -18.85
N THR A 377 -12.62 -9.01 -18.42
CA THR A 377 -12.84 -7.56 -18.54
C THR A 377 -12.37 -6.78 -17.32
N ALA A 378 -12.23 -7.44 -16.16
CA ALA A 378 -11.65 -6.83 -14.97
C ALA A 378 -10.15 -6.54 -15.19
N ILE A 379 -9.71 -5.36 -14.80
CA ILE A 379 -8.29 -4.98 -14.90
C ILE A 379 -7.52 -5.38 -13.64
N PHE A 380 -6.23 -5.63 -13.79
CA PHE A 380 -5.33 -5.89 -12.68
C PHE A 380 -4.19 -4.87 -12.69
N GLY A 381 -3.98 -4.19 -11.57
CA GLY A 381 -2.95 -3.18 -11.44
C GLY A 381 -2.10 -3.30 -10.20
N VAL A 382 -0.90 -2.74 -10.29
CA VAL A 382 0.10 -2.74 -9.22
C VAL A 382 0.48 -1.31 -8.86
N SER A 383 0.49 -1.01 -7.55
CA SER A 383 0.89 0.29 -7.00
C SER A 383 2.16 0.15 -6.16
N PRO A 384 3.34 0.13 -6.79
CA PRO A 384 4.62 0.02 -6.09
C PRO A 384 5.00 1.34 -5.43
N GLN A 385 6.06 1.32 -4.61
CA GLN A 385 6.62 2.55 -4.06
C GLN A 385 7.07 3.49 -5.18
N GLY A 386 6.92 4.80 -4.95
CA GLY A 386 7.38 5.82 -5.90
C GLY A 386 8.89 5.77 -6.14
N ASN A 387 9.67 5.48 -5.10
CA ASN A 387 11.11 5.26 -5.23
C ASN A 387 11.39 3.93 -5.95
N PHE A 388 11.85 4.04 -7.19
CA PHE A 388 12.16 2.89 -8.04
C PHE A 388 13.19 1.93 -7.40
N GLN A 389 14.24 2.48 -6.77
CA GLN A 389 15.29 1.66 -6.16
C GLN A 389 14.79 0.85 -4.96
N ASN A 390 13.85 1.40 -4.18
CA ASN A 390 13.27 0.67 -3.06
C ASN A 390 12.53 -0.58 -3.53
N ASN A 391 11.77 -0.49 -4.62
CA ASN A 391 11.08 -1.65 -5.20
C ASN A 391 12.08 -2.75 -5.54
N TYR A 392 13.20 -2.39 -6.18
CA TYR A 392 14.21 -3.34 -6.64
C TYR A 392 15.03 -3.92 -5.48
N TYR A 393 15.65 -3.07 -4.65
CA TYR A 393 16.63 -3.53 -3.66
C TYR A 393 16.04 -4.04 -2.35
N TYR A 394 14.84 -3.58 -1.97
CA TYR A 394 14.23 -3.94 -0.68
C TYR A 394 12.98 -4.80 -0.81
N MET A 395 12.21 -4.60 -1.88
CA MET A 395 10.94 -5.33 -2.10
C MET A 395 11.07 -6.46 -3.10
N TYR A 396 12.19 -6.54 -3.84
CA TYR A 396 12.41 -7.52 -4.92
C TYR A 396 11.29 -7.51 -5.97
N ALA A 397 10.79 -6.31 -6.25
CA ALA A 397 9.72 -6.06 -7.21
C ALA A 397 10.34 -5.55 -8.51
N ASP A 398 10.40 -6.41 -9.54
CA ASP A 398 10.92 -6.05 -10.87
C ASP A 398 9.84 -5.34 -11.70
N VAL A 399 9.55 -4.11 -11.30
CA VAL A 399 8.50 -3.29 -11.91
C VAL A 399 8.76 -2.97 -13.39
N GLU A 400 10.03 -2.92 -13.82
CA GLU A 400 10.38 -2.73 -15.23
C GLU A 400 10.00 -3.96 -16.05
N LYS A 401 10.28 -5.16 -15.56
CA LYS A 401 9.85 -6.42 -16.18
C LYS A 401 8.33 -6.49 -16.27
N TRP A 402 7.63 -6.17 -15.18
CA TRP A 402 6.17 -6.26 -15.14
C TRP A 402 5.50 -5.28 -16.11
N CYS A 403 6.09 -4.09 -16.32
CA CYS A 403 5.60 -3.15 -17.32
C CYS A 403 5.92 -3.56 -18.76
N THR A 404 7.09 -4.20 -19.00
CA THR A 404 7.58 -4.45 -20.37
C THR A 404 7.22 -5.84 -20.92
N GLN A 405 6.82 -6.77 -20.05
CA GLN A 405 6.41 -8.12 -20.44
C GLN A 405 4.91 -8.32 -20.21
N SER A 406 4.27 -9.07 -21.10
CA SER A 406 2.83 -9.41 -20.97
C SER A 406 2.59 -10.40 -19.82
N GLY A 407 1.39 -10.36 -19.25
CA GLY A 407 0.96 -11.33 -18.23
C GLY A 407 1.22 -10.92 -16.80
N TYR A 408 1.53 -9.64 -16.54
CA TYR A 408 1.76 -9.11 -15.20
C TYR A 408 0.72 -8.09 -14.74
N LEU A 409 0.36 -7.12 -15.57
CA LEU A 409 -0.53 -6.04 -15.18
C LEU A 409 -1.19 -5.36 -16.40
N ASP A 410 -2.29 -4.65 -16.15
CA ASP A 410 -2.96 -3.80 -17.13
C ASP A 410 -2.62 -2.32 -16.96
N TYR A 411 -2.18 -1.89 -15.76
CA TYR A 411 -1.69 -0.54 -15.46
C TYR A 411 -0.69 -0.58 -14.29
N ILE A 412 0.18 0.43 -14.24
CA ILE A 412 1.10 0.68 -13.14
C ILE A 412 0.72 1.98 -12.43
N MET A 413 0.72 1.98 -11.08
CA MET A 413 0.31 3.14 -10.29
C MET A 413 1.32 3.44 -9.16
N PRO A 414 2.52 3.94 -9.48
CA PRO A 414 3.52 4.24 -8.46
C PRO A 414 3.06 5.31 -7.49
N GLN A 415 3.38 5.14 -6.21
CA GLN A 415 3.07 6.05 -5.11
C GLN A 415 4.09 7.20 -5.09
N ILE A 416 3.95 8.18 -6.00
CA ILE A 416 4.87 9.32 -6.12
C ILE A 416 4.52 10.38 -5.07
N TYR A 417 4.72 10.04 -3.79
CA TYR A 417 4.36 10.87 -2.64
C TYR A 417 5.46 11.86 -2.28
N PHE A 418 6.05 12.50 -3.28
CA PHE A 418 7.16 13.44 -3.14
C PHE A 418 6.75 14.84 -3.57
N GLY A 419 7.35 15.85 -2.93
CA GLY A 419 7.24 17.22 -3.39
C GLY A 419 8.19 17.52 -4.55
N PHE A 420 8.06 18.68 -5.17
CA PHE A 420 8.95 19.14 -6.24
C PHE A 420 10.34 19.48 -5.73
N LYS A 421 10.44 19.89 -4.46
CA LYS A 421 11.69 20.29 -3.79
C LYS A 421 12.32 19.16 -2.98
N ASN A 422 11.78 17.93 -3.04
CA ASN A 422 12.41 16.80 -2.38
C ASN A 422 13.79 16.56 -3.01
N GLU A 423 14.86 16.63 -2.20
CA GLU A 423 16.24 16.61 -2.70
C GLU A 423 16.64 15.25 -3.29
N ALA A 424 16.15 14.15 -2.72
CA ALA A 424 16.50 12.81 -3.16
C ALA A 424 15.59 12.27 -4.27
N GLN A 425 14.30 12.65 -4.23
CA GLN A 425 13.26 12.14 -5.10
C GLN A 425 12.33 13.30 -5.53
N PRO A 426 12.80 14.28 -6.32
CA PRO A 426 11.93 15.35 -6.82
C PRO A 426 10.79 14.76 -7.66
N PHE A 427 9.55 15.21 -7.43
CA PHE A 427 8.36 14.69 -8.10
C PHE A 427 8.54 14.54 -9.62
N ALA A 428 9.03 15.59 -10.28
CA ALA A 428 9.21 15.62 -11.72
C ALA A 428 10.21 14.57 -12.24
N ASP A 429 11.29 14.33 -11.48
CA ASP A 429 12.31 13.36 -11.87
C ASP A 429 11.80 11.93 -11.69
N VAL A 430 11.09 11.67 -10.61
CA VAL A 430 10.46 10.37 -10.34
C VAL A 430 9.37 10.07 -11.37
N LEU A 431 8.50 11.04 -11.67
CA LEU A 431 7.49 10.91 -12.71
C LEU A 431 8.12 10.53 -14.06
N ARG A 432 9.20 11.20 -14.45
CA ARG A 432 9.91 10.93 -15.71
C ARG A 432 10.52 9.53 -15.76
N GLN A 433 11.05 9.04 -14.62
CA GLN A 433 11.55 7.66 -14.53
C GLN A 433 10.41 6.64 -14.77
N TRP A 434 9.27 6.82 -14.11
CA TRP A 434 8.12 5.94 -14.27
C TRP A 434 7.51 6.01 -15.66
N ASP A 435 7.40 7.20 -16.25
CA ASP A 435 6.92 7.37 -17.62
C ASP A 435 7.82 6.65 -18.64
N ASN A 436 9.15 6.74 -18.47
CA ASN A 436 10.08 6.02 -19.33
C ASN A 436 9.91 4.49 -19.26
N ILE A 437 9.59 3.93 -18.10
CA ILE A 437 9.35 2.48 -17.92
C ILE A 437 8.00 2.10 -18.52
N ALA A 438 6.94 2.81 -18.15
CA ALA A 438 5.59 2.53 -18.58
C ALA A 438 5.42 2.67 -20.10
N SER A 439 6.04 3.69 -20.71
CA SER A 439 5.99 3.91 -22.15
C SER A 439 6.71 2.83 -22.97
N LYS A 440 7.82 2.27 -22.47
CA LYS A 440 8.49 1.11 -23.10
C LYS A 440 7.55 -0.08 -23.21
N GLY A 441 6.77 -0.34 -22.16
CA GLY A 441 5.80 -1.44 -22.11
C GLY A 441 4.45 -1.11 -22.71
N ARG A 442 4.18 0.15 -23.04
CA ARG A 442 2.85 0.68 -23.43
C ARG A 442 1.79 0.44 -22.37
N VAL A 443 2.18 0.53 -21.12
CA VAL A 443 1.31 0.35 -19.95
C VAL A 443 0.81 1.72 -19.51
N PRO A 444 -0.49 1.92 -19.25
CA PRO A 444 -0.99 3.15 -18.64
C PRO A 444 -0.32 3.44 -17.30
N LEU A 445 0.19 4.67 -17.14
CA LEU A 445 0.76 5.17 -15.90
C LEU A 445 -0.29 5.99 -15.15
N ILE A 446 -0.75 5.50 -14.02
CA ILE A 446 -1.61 6.25 -13.11
C ILE A 446 -0.72 6.81 -12.00
N VAL A 447 -0.66 8.13 -11.86
CA VAL A 447 0.26 8.77 -10.92
C VAL A 447 -0.39 8.87 -9.54
N GLY A 448 0.14 8.12 -8.56
CA GLY A 448 -0.27 8.22 -7.16
C GLY A 448 0.29 9.48 -6.52
N ILE A 449 -0.57 10.39 -6.05
CA ILE A 449 -0.18 11.63 -5.36
C ILE A 449 -0.80 11.68 -3.97
N ALA A 450 -0.19 12.45 -3.05
CA ALA A 450 -0.47 12.38 -1.62
C ALA A 450 -1.05 13.67 -1.02
N PRO A 451 -2.37 13.91 -1.11
CA PRO A 451 -3.04 14.93 -0.32
C PRO A 451 -2.78 14.84 1.19
N SER A 452 -2.46 13.66 1.68
CA SER A 452 -2.13 13.39 3.09
C SER A 452 -0.89 14.14 3.60
N LYS A 453 -0.03 14.62 2.70
CA LYS A 453 1.15 15.41 3.06
C LYS A 453 0.88 16.91 3.23
N ILE A 454 -0.26 17.40 2.79
CA ILE A 454 -0.59 18.84 2.88
C ILE A 454 -0.56 19.29 4.34
N GLY A 455 0.21 20.36 4.61
CA GLY A 455 0.37 20.94 5.94
C GLY A 455 1.28 20.14 6.89
N THR A 456 2.02 19.15 6.39
CA THR A 456 2.96 18.34 7.19
C THR A 456 4.41 18.56 6.76
N GLU A 457 5.35 18.33 7.68
CA GLU A 457 6.78 18.24 7.33
C GLU A 457 7.06 16.95 6.56
N ASP A 458 7.85 17.06 5.49
CA ASP A 458 8.44 15.90 4.83
C ASP A 458 9.82 15.62 5.42
N GLY A 459 9.89 14.70 6.39
CA GLY A 459 11.16 14.36 7.06
C GLY A 459 12.23 13.82 6.10
N TRP A 460 11.83 13.38 4.90
CA TRP A 460 12.71 12.86 3.85
C TRP A 460 12.91 13.84 2.69
N GLY A 461 12.34 15.05 2.81
CA GLY A 461 12.39 16.08 1.77
C GLY A 461 13.74 16.78 1.61
N GLY A 462 14.69 16.51 2.49
CA GLY A 462 15.96 17.25 2.55
C GLY A 462 15.77 18.64 3.18
N THR A 463 16.64 19.57 2.86
CA THR A 463 16.59 20.94 3.42
C THR A 463 15.47 21.76 2.79
N ASP A 464 15.41 21.76 1.47
CA ASP A 464 14.48 22.60 0.70
C ASP A 464 13.07 21.98 0.61
N GLY A 465 12.98 20.65 0.53
CA GLY A 465 11.71 19.93 0.42
C GLY A 465 10.99 19.71 1.75
N ARG A 466 11.69 19.83 2.89
CA ARG A 466 11.14 19.50 4.22
C ARG A 466 9.84 20.23 4.55
N TYR A 467 9.77 21.50 4.21
CA TYR A 467 8.61 22.34 4.53
C TYR A 467 7.78 22.72 3.30
N GLU A 468 8.01 22.09 2.15
CA GLU A 468 7.30 22.40 0.90
C GLU A 468 5.79 22.26 1.08
N TRP A 469 5.33 21.15 1.66
CA TRP A 469 3.92 20.85 1.88
C TRP A 469 3.21 21.78 2.87
N ILE A 470 3.99 22.55 3.65
CA ILE A 470 3.49 23.58 4.57
C ILE A 470 3.46 24.95 3.90
N ASN A 471 4.50 25.29 3.15
CA ASN A 471 4.76 26.66 2.70
C ASN A 471 4.34 26.94 1.27
N ASP A 472 4.35 25.92 0.41
CA ASP A 472 4.02 26.07 -1.02
C ASP A 472 2.52 25.86 -1.24
N GLU A 473 2.04 26.38 -2.36
CA GLU A 473 0.63 26.32 -2.77
C GLU A 473 0.49 25.68 -4.14
N ASN A 474 -0.68 25.11 -4.39
CA ASN A 474 -1.05 24.46 -5.64
C ASN A 474 -0.13 23.27 -6.01
N ILE A 475 0.40 22.58 -5.00
CA ILE A 475 1.29 21.43 -5.22
C ILE A 475 0.55 20.33 -5.98
N LEU A 476 -0.64 19.93 -5.51
CA LEU A 476 -1.43 18.89 -6.17
C LEU A 476 -1.86 19.27 -7.58
N LYS A 477 -2.24 20.53 -7.80
CA LYS A 477 -2.57 21.03 -9.14
C LYS A 477 -1.36 20.96 -10.08
N ARG A 478 -0.18 21.35 -9.61
CA ARG A 478 1.06 21.30 -10.39
C ARG A 478 1.43 19.86 -10.72
N GLN A 479 1.31 18.95 -9.74
CA GLN A 479 1.55 17.52 -9.93
C GLN A 479 0.61 16.93 -10.97
N PHE A 480 -0.69 17.28 -10.91
CA PHE A 480 -1.67 16.86 -11.91
C PHE A 480 -1.28 17.34 -13.31
N ILE A 481 -1.01 18.64 -13.48
CA ILE A 481 -0.67 19.21 -14.80
C ILE A 481 0.58 18.52 -15.36
N GLU A 482 1.64 18.36 -14.56
CA GLU A 482 2.87 17.72 -15.00
C GLU A 482 2.64 16.24 -15.34
N SER A 483 1.78 15.55 -14.59
CA SER A 483 1.41 14.17 -14.89
C SER A 483 0.74 14.02 -16.26
N THR A 484 -0.08 14.99 -16.67
CA THR A 484 -0.76 14.94 -17.98
C THR A 484 0.18 15.08 -19.17
N GLU A 485 1.43 15.51 -18.94
CA GLU A 485 2.48 15.63 -19.98
C GLU A 485 3.24 14.31 -20.20
N ALA A 486 3.05 13.32 -19.34
CA ALA A 486 3.68 12.01 -19.49
C ALA A 486 3.12 11.25 -20.71
N MET A 487 4.00 10.60 -21.48
CA MET A 487 3.62 9.86 -22.71
C MET A 487 2.69 8.69 -22.42
N SER A 488 2.84 8.06 -21.26
CA SER A 488 2.04 6.91 -20.81
C SER A 488 0.91 7.30 -19.86
N TYR A 489 0.60 8.59 -19.74
CA TYR A 489 -0.43 9.08 -18.82
C TYR A 489 -1.75 8.31 -18.96
N GLY A 490 -2.17 7.70 -17.87
CA GLY A 490 -3.45 6.97 -17.72
C GLY A 490 -4.31 7.54 -16.60
N GLY A 491 -3.84 8.60 -15.91
CA GLY A 491 -4.60 9.26 -14.86
C GLY A 491 -3.81 9.55 -13.60
N ILE A 492 -4.53 9.95 -12.55
CA ILE A 492 -4.00 10.16 -11.20
C ILE A 492 -4.80 9.38 -10.16
N CYS A 493 -4.22 9.13 -9.00
CA CYS A 493 -4.92 8.59 -7.83
C CYS A 493 -4.51 9.32 -6.55
N LEU A 494 -5.48 9.67 -5.71
CA LEU A 494 -5.30 10.50 -4.51
C LEU A 494 -5.23 9.64 -3.25
N TYR A 495 -4.16 9.74 -2.48
CA TYR A 495 -4.03 9.08 -1.18
C TYR A 495 -4.25 10.09 -0.05
N SER A 496 -5.34 10.03 0.68
CA SER A 496 -6.49 9.14 0.66
C SER A 496 -7.79 9.91 0.92
N TYR A 497 -8.91 9.21 1.02
CA TYR A 497 -10.24 9.78 1.25
C TYR A 497 -10.29 10.71 2.46
N ASN A 498 -9.84 10.25 3.63
CA ASN A 498 -9.89 11.06 4.85
C ASN A 498 -9.00 12.30 4.79
N SER A 499 -7.89 12.22 4.09
CA SER A 499 -6.99 13.38 3.93
C SER A 499 -7.65 14.54 3.18
N ILE A 500 -8.66 14.24 2.38
CA ILE A 500 -9.41 15.23 1.58
C ILE A 500 -10.71 15.63 2.26
N PHE A 501 -11.51 14.67 2.70
CA PHE A 501 -12.88 14.93 3.15
C PHE A 501 -13.02 15.05 4.66
N ASN A 502 -12.05 14.50 5.43
CA ASN A 502 -12.02 14.54 6.89
C ASN A 502 -10.65 15.01 7.44
N PRO A 503 -10.01 16.05 6.85
CA PRO A 503 -8.71 16.50 7.33
C PRO A 503 -8.81 17.05 8.74
N SER A 504 -7.71 17.01 9.50
CA SER A 504 -7.65 17.64 10.81
C SER A 504 -7.91 19.15 10.70
N SER A 505 -8.50 19.74 11.74
CA SER A 505 -8.84 21.17 11.75
C SER A 505 -7.63 22.08 11.52
N SER A 506 -6.42 21.64 11.90
CA SER A 506 -5.17 22.40 11.74
C SER A 506 -4.76 22.60 10.28
N VAL A 507 -5.06 21.65 9.39
CA VAL A 507 -4.66 21.71 7.98
C VAL A 507 -5.84 21.91 7.02
N LYS A 508 -7.08 21.88 7.54
CA LYS A 508 -8.30 21.91 6.72
C LYS A 508 -8.31 23.04 5.70
N ALA A 509 -7.98 24.26 6.12
CA ALA A 509 -8.02 25.42 5.22
C ALA A 509 -7.04 25.28 4.04
N GLN A 510 -5.86 24.68 4.30
CA GLN A 510 -4.86 24.44 3.27
C GLN A 510 -5.31 23.30 2.34
N VAL A 511 -5.85 22.22 2.89
CA VAL A 511 -6.42 21.11 2.11
C VAL A 511 -7.54 21.61 1.22
N ASP A 512 -8.51 22.37 1.74
CA ASP A 512 -9.63 22.91 0.96
C ASP A 512 -9.12 23.75 -0.24
N LYS A 513 -8.05 24.52 -0.03
CA LYS A 513 -7.44 25.35 -1.08
C LYS A 513 -6.78 24.49 -2.16
N GLU A 514 -5.95 23.52 -1.75
CA GLU A 514 -5.25 22.61 -2.67
C GLU A 514 -6.24 21.77 -3.49
N ILE A 515 -7.28 21.22 -2.84
CA ILE A 515 -8.29 20.40 -3.51
C ILE A 515 -9.15 21.24 -4.46
N SER A 516 -9.48 22.48 -4.09
CA SER A 516 -10.19 23.41 -5.00
C SER A 516 -9.37 23.71 -6.26
N ALA A 517 -8.06 23.95 -6.09
CA ALA A 517 -7.15 24.20 -7.20
C ALA A 517 -6.99 22.98 -8.11
N LEU A 518 -6.84 21.78 -7.51
CA LEU A 518 -6.77 20.51 -8.23
C LEU A 518 -8.08 20.25 -9.00
N LYS A 519 -9.24 20.35 -8.36
CA LYS A 519 -10.55 20.19 -8.99
C LYS A 519 -10.72 21.09 -10.22
N SER A 520 -10.30 22.36 -10.09
CA SER A 520 -10.35 23.31 -11.21
C SER A 520 -9.45 22.90 -12.39
N ALA A 521 -8.39 22.16 -12.15
CA ALA A 521 -7.50 21.68 -13.20
C ALA A 521 -7.99 20.38 -13.86
N MET A 522 -8.69 19.52 -13.10
CA MET A 522 -9.27 18.27 -13.60
C MET A 522 -10.51 18.42 -14.47
N ASN A 523 -11.18 19.60 -14.42
CA ASN A 523 -12.36 19.97 -15.21
C ASN A 523 -11.99 20.80 -16.44
#